data_c0b35b1a5049744ae7bdf9319192daaa
#
_entry.id   c0b35b1a5049744ae7bdf9319192daaa
#
_cell.length_a   1.000
_cell.length_b   1.000
_cell.length_c   1.000
_cell.angle_alpha   90.00
_cell.angle_beta   90.00
_cell.angle_gamma   90.00
#
_symmetry.space_group_name_H-M   'P 1'
#
loop_
_entity.id
_entity.type
_entity.pdbx_description
1 polymer ?
#
loop_
_entity_poly.entity_id
_entity_poly.type
_entity_poly.pdbx_seq_one_letter_code
_entity_poly.pdbx_strand_id
1 'polypeptide(L)'
;MRNMDKFKLGVIGAGGIVCRMHLPDLKRGEDFEVVVIGGRREHRLKHQCQEFDIPRWTQDYDAIIADDTLDAILVGTPHPLHVSWGVKALEAGKHVLMQKPLCGEMDEANQFVAATEASGKTVMCLPHFSAAIYKVRQLIAEEAIGRVSGARMRSSHGGPEIYYAEIRDIFGESGDDLWFSMRNRQESAHFLIWVFMLSPVLLLCSVLSNA
;
A
#
# COMPACT_ATOMS: atom_id res chain seq x y z
N MET A 1 -7.17 -1.69 31.28
CA MET A 1 -6.91 -1.69 29.84
C MET A 1 -7.49 -2.99 29.28
N ARG A 2 -8.43 -2.93 28.33
CA ARG A 2 -8.89 -4.15 27.65
C ARG A 2 -7.72 -4.71 26.87
N ASN A 3 -7.36 -5.93 27.13
CA ASN A 3 -6.49 -6.72 26.25
C ASN A 3 -7.32 -6.99 24.99
N MET A 4 -7.23 -6.07 24.01
CA MET A 4 -7.87 -6.30 22.72
C MET A 4 -6.95 -7.26 21.96
N ASP A 5 -7.50 -8.38 21.50
CA ASP A 5 -6.79 -9.28 20.62
C ASP A 5 -6.33 -8.48 19.39
N LYS A 6 -5.08 -8.73 18.94
CA LYS A 6 -4.56 -8.07 17.74
C LYS A 6 -5.37 -8.43 16.52
N PHE A 7 -5.55 -7.47 15.61
CA PHE A 7 -6.14 -7.74 14.30
C PHE A 7 -5.22 -8.65 13.50
N LYS A 8 -5.76 -9.76 13.01
CA LYS A 8 -5.02 -10.75 12.22
C LYS A 8 -5.00 -10.35 10.75
N LEU A 9 -3.81 -10.12 10.25
CA LEU A 9 -3.59 -9.60 8.91
C LEU A 9 -2.97 -10.66 8.00
N GLY A 10 -3.59 -10.86 6.83
CA GLY A 10 -2.99 -11.54 5.70
C GLY A 10 -2.35 -10.55 4.76
N VAL A 11 -1.19 -10.88 4.21
CA VAL A 11 -0.46 -10.02 3.27
C VAL A 11 -0.42 -10.68 1.90
N ILE A 12 -0.94 -10.02 0.88
CA ILE A 12 -0.88 -10.44 -0.53
C ILE A 12 0.12 -9.57 -1.27
N GLY A 13 1.23 -10.17 -1.69
CA GLY A 13 2.31 -9.49 -2.40
C GLY A 13 3.50 -9.15 -1.49
N ALA A 14 4.50 -10.02 -1.48
CA ALA A 14 5.77 -9.83 -0.77
C ALA A 14 6.78 -9.02 -1.62
N GLY A 15 6.37 -7.86 -2.12
CA GLY A 15 7.21 -6.94 -2.88
C GLY A 15 8.07 -6.03 -2.01
N GLY A 16 9.03 -5.31 -2.62
CA GLY A 16 9.98 -4.46 -1.90
C GLY A 16 9.33 -3.46 -0.96
N ILE A 17 8.23 -2.81 -1.37
CA ILE A 17 7.55 -1.82 -0.51
C ILE A 17 6.92 -2.46 0.73
N VAL A 18 6.34 -3.66 0.58
CA VAL A 18 5.76 -4.41 1.70
C VAL A 18 6.85 -4.80 2.69
N CYS A 19 7.94 -5.37 2.19
CA CYS A 19 9.02 -5.88 3.03
C CYS A 19 9.84 -4.77 3.70
N ARG A 20 10.02 -3.63 3.02
CA ARG A 20 10.81 -2.49 3.57
C ARG A 20 10.05 -1.58 4.51
N MET A 21 8.76 -1.39 4.28
CA MET A 21 7.98 -0.40 5.03
C MET A 21 6.89 -1.05 5.87
N HIS A 22 6.02 -1.84 5.23
CA HIS A 22 4.84 -2.33 5.93
C HIS A 22 5.17 -3.38 6.99
N LEU A 23 5.96 -4.39 6.67
CA LEU A 23 6.30 -5.44 7.64
C LEU A 23 7.07 -4.90 8.84
N PRO A 24 8.11 -4.03 8.68
CA PRO A 24 8.76 -3.39 9.82
C PRO A 24 7.83 -2.53 10.68
N ASP A 25 6.90 -1.79 10.06
CA ASP A 25 5.95 -0.96 10.80
C ASP A 25 4.92 -1.82 11.54
N LEU A 26 4.40 -2.86 10.90
CA LEU A 26 3.47 -3.82 11.51
C LEU A 26 4.11 -4.60 12.66
N LYS A 27 5.39 -4.98 12.54
CA LYS A 27 6.14 -5.66 13.61
C LYS A 27 6.35 -4.77 14.83
N ARG A 28 6.52 -3.45 14.62
CA ARG A 28 6.67 -2.47 15.72
C ARG A 28 5.34 -2.09 16.37
N GLY A 29 4.25 -2.21 15.61
CA GLY A 29 2.90 -1.90 16.10
C GLY A 29 2.36 -2.99 17.04
N GLU A 30 1.43 -2.59 17.90
CA GLU A 30 0.80 -3.49 18.86
C GLU A 30 -0.60 -3.94 18.44
N ASP A 31 -1.19 -3.29 17.43
CA ASP A 31 -2.60 -3.49 17.05
C ASP A 31 -2.81 -4.62 16.04
N PHE A 32 -1.75 -4.99 15.28
CA PHE A 32 -1.83 -5.97 14.20
C PHE A 32 -0.86 -7.13 14.40
N GLU A 33 -1.28 -8.31 13.92
CA GLU A 33 -0.45 -9.50 13.82
C GLU A 33 -0.48 -10.00 12.37
N VAL A 34 0.67 -10.07 11.70
CA VAL A 34 0.76 -10.67 10.38
C VAL A 34 0.80 -12.19 10.53
N VAL A 35 -0.26 -12.87 10.11
CA VAL A 35 -0.44 -14.33 10.29
C VAL A 35 0.06 -15.11 9.08
N VAL A 36 -0.06 -14.53 7.88
CA VAL A 36 0.33 -15.18 6.63
C VAL A 36 0.80 -14.15 5.61
N ILE A 37 1.83 -14.52 4.84
CA ILE A 37 2.32 -13.72 3.72
C ILE A 37 2.28 -14.53 2.43
N GLY A 38 1.78 -13.90 1.36
CA GLY A 38 1.70 -14.47 0.02
C GLY A 38 2.62 -13.79 -0.99
N GLY A 39 3.19 -14.58 -1.90
CA GLY A 39 4.05 -14.07 -2.94
C GLY A 39 4.46 -15.14 -3.95
N ARG A 40 5.11 -14.72 -5.04
CA ARG A 40 5.49 -15.63 -6.12
C ARG A 40 6.77 -16.43 -5.87
N ARG A 41 7.68 -15.91 -5.05
CA ARG A 41 9.04 -16.46 -4.86
C ARG A 41 9.19 -17.03 -3.46
N GLU A 42 9.17 -18.35 -3.38
CA GLU A 42 9.20 -19.11 -2.13
C GLU A 42 10.36 -18.73 -1.21
N HIS A 43 11.59 -18.61 -1.75
CA HIS A 43 12.76 -18.27 -0.96
C HIS A 43 12.65 -16.88 -0.29
N ARG A 44 12.02 -15.90 -0.98
CA ARG A 44 11.75 -14.58 -0.36
C ARG A 44 10.71 -14.67 0.74
N LEU A 45 9.65 -15.48 0.53
CA LEU A 45 8.61 -15.68 1.54
C LEU A 45 9.19 -16.31 2.80
N LYS A 46 10.02 -17.35 2.64
CA LYS A 46 10.72 -17.98 3.78
C LYS A 46 11.60 -17.00 4.54
N HIS A 47 12.36 -16.17 3.82
CA HIS A 47 13.18 -15.12 4.43
C HIS A 47 12.33 -14.12 5.22
N GLN A 48 11.23 -13.62 4.64
CA GLN A 48 10.34 -12.66 5.31
C GLN A 48 9.66 -13.28 6.55
N CYS A 49 9.27 -14.55 6.47
CA CYS A 49 8.70 -15.25 7.62
C CYS A 49 9.71 -15.34 8.78
N GLN A 50 10.98 -15.61 8.50
CA GLN A 50 12.03 -15.67 9.51
C GLN A 50 12.36 -14.30 10.10
N GLU A 51 12.43 -13.27 9.24
CA GLU A 51 12.79 -11.90 9.65
C GLU A 51 11.69 -11.23 10.48
N PHE A 52 10.43 -11.45 10.12
CA PHE A 52 9.29 -10.77 10.73
C PHE A 52 8.43 -11.64 11.64
N ASP A 53 8.87 -12.86 11.95
CA ASP A 53 8.17 -13.84 12.81
C ASP A 53 6.76 -14.16 12.28
N ILE A 54 6.60 -14.23 10.94
CA ILE A 54 5.34 -14.57 10.32
C ILE A 54 5.18 -16.09 10.28
N PRO A 55 4.13 -16.66 10.89
CA PRO A 55 4.04 -18.12 11.08
C PRO A 55 3.79 -18.89 9.77
N ARG A 56 3.20 -18.28 8.76
CA ARG A 56 2.81 -18.98 7.52
C ARG A 56 3.12 -18.18 6.27
N TRP A 57 3.42 -18.89 5.18
CA TRP A 57 3.54 -18.33 3.84
C TRP A 57 2.83 -19.22 2.82
N THR A 58 2.45 -18.65 1.68
CA THR A 58 1.88 -19.38 0.55
C THR A 58 2.13 -18.67 -0.77
N GLN A 59 2.08 -19.41 -1.88
CA GLN A 59 2.04 -18.85 -3.23
C GLN A 59 0.60 -18.70 -3.76
N ASP A 60 -0.37 -19.23 -3.01
CA ASP A 60 -1.79 -19.18 -3.32
C ASP A 60 -2.46 -18.02 -2.56
N TYR A 61 -2.82 -16.97 -3.28
CA TYR A 61 -3.48 -15.80 -2.72
C TYR A 61 -4.97 -16.06 -2.39
N ASP A 62 -5.63 -16.93 -3.14
CA ASP A 62 -7.02 -17.30 -2.86
C ASP A 62 -7.12 -18.05 -1.52
N ALA A 63 -6.11 -18.86 -1.16
CA ALA A 63 -6.03 -19.50 0.15
C ALA A 63 -5.90 -18.47 1.30
N ILE A 64 -5.23 -17.34 1.09
CA ILE A 64 -5.17 -16.26 2.10
C ILE A 64 -6.55 -15.61 2.26
N ILE A 65 -7.22 -15.32 1.16
CA ILE A 65 -8.54 -14.68 1.18
C ILE A 65 -9.59 -15.59 1.84
N ALA A 66 -9.51 -16.88 1.61
CA ALA A 66 -10.42 -17.88 2.18
C ALA A 66 -10.15 -18.21 3.66
N ASP A 67 -9.08 -17.69 4.25
CA ASP A 67 -8.76 -17.95 5.66
C ASP A 67 -9.66 -17.15 6.59
N ASP A 68 -10.65 -17.80 7.19
CA ASP A 68 -11.64 -17.19 8.08
C ASP A 68 -11.04 -16.66 9.39
N THR A 69 -9.81 -17.02 9.71
CA THR A 69 -9.12 -16.52 10.92
C THR A 69 -8.57 -15.09 10.74
N LEU A 70 -8.55 -14.57 9.51
CA LEU A 70 -8.03 -13.24 9.20
C LEU A 70 -9.14 -12.18 9.28
N ASP A 71 -8.81 -11.04 9.88
CA ASP A 71 -9.69 -9.88 9.96
C ASP A 71 -9.53 -8.95 8.75
N ALA A 72 -8.30 -8.85 8.24
CA ALA A 72 -7.95 -7.89 7.18
C ALA A 72 -6.91 -8.45 6.22
N ILE A 73 -6.88 -7.87 5.02
CA ILE A 73 -5.90 -8.17 3.97
C ILE A 73 -5.14 -6.91 3.58
N LEU A 74 -3.81 -6.96 3.62
CA LEU A 74 -2.94 -5.97 2.98
C LEU A 74 -2.66 -6.41 1.55
N VAL A 75 -3.09 -5.63 0.58
CA VAL A 75 -2.83 -5.87 -0.85
C VAL A 75 -1.64 -5.03 -1.30
N GLY A 76 -0.50 -5.67 -1.51
CA GLY A 76 0.77 -5.07 -1.92
C GLY A 76 1.34 -5.67 -3.20
N THR A 77 0.47 -6.20 -4.07
CA THR A 77 0.81 -6.72 -5.40
C THR A 77 1.23 -5.59 -6.36
N PRO A 78 1.67 -5.87 -7.60
CA PRO A 78 1.69 -4.88 -8.66
C PRO A 78 0.30 -4.26 -8.90
N HIS A 79 0.26 -2.93 -9.16
CA HIS A 79 -0.98 -2.16 -9.20
C HIS A 79 -2.09 -2.71 -10.15
N PRO A 80 -1.82 -3.35 -11.30
CA PRO A 80 -2.89 -3.90 -12.12
C PRO A 80 -3.70 -5.03 -11.45
N LEU A 81 -3.20 -5.54 -10.32
CA LEU A 81 -3.84 -6.60 -9.55
C LEU A 81 -4.51 -6.09 -8.27
N HIS A 82 -4.38 -4.81 -7.96
CA HIS A 82 -4.87 -4.24 -6.70
C HIS A 82 -6.37 -4.41 -6.56
N VAL A 83 -7.14 -3.90 -7.54
CA VAL A 83 -8.60 -3.91 -7.47
C VAL A 83 -9.13 -5.33 -7.43
N SER A 84 -8.63 -6.22 -8.28
CA SER A 84 -9.11 -7.61 -8.32
C SER A 84 -8.94 -8.33 -6.98
N TRP A 85 -7.77 -8.19 -6.32
CA TRP A 85 -7.55 -8.80 -5.01
C TRP A 85 -8.28 -8.06 -3.89
N GLY A 86 -8.39 -6.74 -3.98
CA GLY A 86 -9.14 -5.96 -3.01
C GLY A 86 -10.63 -6.30 -3.00
N VAL A 87 -11.25 -6.42 -4.18
CA VAL A 87 -12.66 -6.81 -4.33
C VAL A 87 -12.88 -8.22 -3.77
N LYS A 88 -12.06 -9.19 -4.13
CA LYS A 88 -12.14 -10.55 -3.57
C LYS A 88 -12.06 -10.57 -2.04
N ALA A 89 -11.17 -9.76 -1.45
CA ALA A 89 -11.04 -9.67 0.00
C ALA A 89 -12.29 -9.07 0.64
N LEU A 90 -12.88 -8.03 0.05
CA LEU A 90 -14.13 -7.41 0.51
C LEU A 90 -15.31 -8.40 0.42
N GLU A 91 -15.43 -9.12 -0.68
CA GLU A 91 -16.45 -10.16 -0.90
C GLU A 91 -16.32 -11.31 0.12
N ALA A 92 -15.09 -11.64 0.53
CA ALA A 92 -14.81 -12.59 1.61
C ALA A 92 -15.00 -11.99 3.02
N GLY A 93 -15.53 -10.78 3.13
CA GLY A 93 -15.83 -10.14 4.41
C GLY A 93 -14.62 -9.65 5.18
N LYS A 94 -13.48 -9.38 4.51
CA LYS A 94 -12.25 -8.86 5.13
C LYS A 94 -12.16 -7.35 5.00
N HIS A 95 -11.54 -6.68 5.98
CA HIS A 95 -11.08 -5.31 5.83
C HIS A 95 -9.90 -5.25 4.86
N VAL A 96 -9.70 -4.13 4.16
CA VAL A 96 -8.65 -4.03 3.14
C VAL A 96 -7.74 -2.84 3.39
N LEU A 97 -6.45 -3.12 3.42
CA LEU A 97 -5.38 -2.12 3.34
C LEU A 97 -4.76 -2.21 1.94
N MET A 98 -5.02 -1.21 1.11
CA MET A 98 -4.60 -1.21 -0.30
C MET A 98 -3.37 -0.36 -0.52
N GLN A 99 -2.35 -0.93 -1.16
CA GLN A 99 -1.16 -0.17 -1.56
C GLN A 99 -1.49 0.77 -2.74
N LYS A 100 -0.74 1.87 -2.80
CA LYS A 100 -0.83 2.86 -3.89
C LYS A 100 -0.06 2.38 -5.15
N PRO A 101 -0.48 2.83 -6.35
CA PRO A 101 -1.75 3.45 -6.69
C PRO A 101 -2.90 2.45 -6.56
N LEU A 102 -4.12 2.93 -6.36
CA LEU A 102 -5.29 2.06 -6.29
C LEU A 102 -5.42 1.21 -7.57
N CYS A 103 -5.40 1.89 -8.71
CA CYS A 103 -5.60 1.28 -10.04
C CYS A 103 -5.00 2.16 -11.13
N GLY A 104 -5.08 1.72 -12.37
CA GLY A 104 -4.70 2.49 -13.56
C GLY A 104 -5.88 3.12 -14.29
N GLU A 105 -7.09 2.60 -14.10
CA GLU A 105 -8.29 2.97 -14.84
C GLU A 105 -9.44 3.38 -13.91
N MET A 106 -10.29 4.31 -14.37
CA MET A 106 -11.42 4.79 -13.57
C MET A 106 -12.50 3.73 -13.34
N ASP A 107 -12.71 2.84 -14.30
CA ASP A 107 -13.69 1.76 -14.16
C ASP A 107 -13.29 0.79 -13.04
N GLU A 108 -11.99 0.48 -12.89
CA GLU A 108 -11.47 -0.29 -11.76
C GLU A 108 -11.69 0.43 -10.43
N ALA A 109 -11.47 1.75 -10.40
CA ALA A 109 -11.72 2.55 -9.20
C ALA A 109 -13.21 2.52 -8.81
N ASN A 110 -14.11 2.69 -9.77
CA ASN A 110 -15.55 2.64 -9.54
C ASN A 110 -15.99 1.25 -9.04
N GLN A 111 -15.44 0.18 -9.62
CA GLN A 111 -15.68 -1.19 -9.16
C GLN A 111 -15.26 -1.37 -7.70
N PHE A 112 -14.08 -0.87 -7.33
CA PHE A 112 -13.58 -0.99 -5.97
C PHE A 112 -14.40 -0.20 -4.96
N VAL A 113 -14.83 1.02 -5.33
CA VAL A 113 -15.73 1.83 -4.49
C VAL A 113 -17.06 1.12 -4.27
N ALA A 114 -17.69 0.62 -5.33
CA ALA A 114 -18.94 -0.13 -5.23
C ALA A 114 -18.81 -1.38 -4.32
N ALA A 115 -17.73 -2.13 -4.47
CA ALA A 115 -17.46 -3.29 -3.61
C ALA A 115 -17.23 -2.88 -2.14
N THR A 116 -16.55 -1.75 -1.91
CA THR A 116 -16.34 -1.20 -0.57
C THR A 116 -17.67 -0.85 0.10
N GLU A 117 -18.54 -0.13 -0.60
CA GLU A 117 -19.86 0.27 -0.09
C GLU A 117 -20.73 -0.97 0.20
N ALA A 118 -20.75 -1.94 -0.71
CA ALA A 118 -21.53 -3.16 -0.56
C ALA A 118 -21.06 -4.05 0.60
N SER A 119 -19.75 -4.09 0.87
CA SER A 119 -19.17 -4.96 1.90
C SER A 119 -19.41 -4.47 3.32
N GLY A 120 -19.60 -3.18 3.53
CA GLY A 120 -19.63 -2.56 4.85
C GLY A 120 -18.29 -2.66 5.62
N LYS A 121 -17.20 -3.03 4.95
CA LYS A 121 -15.87 -3.17 5.56
C LYS A 121 -15.07 -1.88 5.50
N THR A 122 -14.11 -1.75 6.40
CA THR A 122 -13.18 -0.63 6.39
C THR A 122 -12.13 -0.84 5.30
N VAL A 123 -11.95 0.15 4.45
CA VAL A 123 -10.92 0.18 3.42
C VAL A 123 -10.02 1.38 3.64
N MET A 124 -8.74 1.17 3.56
CA MET A 124 -7.74 2.22 3.54
C MET A 124 -6.86 2.07 2.31
N CYS A 125 -6.93 3.05 1.41
CA CYS A 125 -5.96 3.19 0.32
C CYS A 125 -4.83 4.08 0.79
N LEU A 126 -3.62 3.57 0.70
CA LEU A 126 -2.45 4.33 1.13
C LEU A 126 -2.07 5.38 0.07
N PRO A 127 -2.21 6.66 0.35
CA PRO A 127 -1.12 7.58 0.13
C PRO A 127 -0.47 7.88 1.47
N HIS A 128 0.84 7.93 1.48
CA HIS A 128 1.57 8.38 2.65
C HIS A 128 1.40 9.89 2.82
N PHE A 129 0.51 10.30 3.69
CA PHE A 129 0.50 11.68 4.13
C PHE A 129 1.57 11.84 5.20
N SER A 130 2.61 12.60 4.90
CA SER A 130 3.62 12.93 5.90
C SER A 130 3.01 13.81 7.01
N ALA A 131 3.60 13.75 8.20
CA ALA A 131 3.22 14.65 9.30
C ALA A 131 3.24 16.13 8.90
N ALA A 132 4.10 16.50 7.93
CA ALA A 132 4.16 17.85 7.37
C ALA A 132 2.85 18.26 6.68
N ILE A 133 2.19 17.36 5.94
CA ILE A 133 0.90 17.66 5.28
C ILE A 133 -0.20 17.93 6.32
N TYR A 134 -0.27 17.12 7.37
CA TYR A 134 -1.23 17.34 8.47
C TYR A 134 -0.97 18.69 9.16
N LYS A 135 0.30 19.03 9.42
CA LYS A 135 0.67 20.32 10.03
C LYS A 135 0.31 21.50 9.13
N VAL A 136 0.57 21.42 7.84
CA VAL A 136 0.16 22.47 6.88
C VAL A 136 -1.35 22.66 6.86
N ARG A 137 -2.14 21.57 6.83
CA ARG A 137 -3.60 21.64 6.91
C ARG A 137 -4.07 22.32 8.20
N GLN A 138 -3.47 21.97 9.33
CA GLN A 138 -3.77 22.61 10.62
C GLN A 138 -3.49 24.12 10.56
N LEU A 139 -2.32 24.54 10.10
CA LEU A 139 -1.93 25.95 10.03
C LEU A 139 -2.84 26.77 9.11
N ILE A 140 -3.33 26.18 8.02
CA ILE A 140 -4.31 26.79 7.12
C ILE A 140 -5.67 26.94 7.84
N ALA A 141 -6.16 25.89 8.49
CA ALA A 141 -7.44 25.89 9.21
C ALA A 141 -7.47 26.86 10.39
N GLU A 142 -6.33 27.05 11.04
CA GLU A 142 -6.13 27.99 12.15
C GLU A 142 -5.85 29.43 11.67
N GLU A 143 -5.84 29.69 10.36
CA GLU A 143 -5.45 30.97 9.75
C GLU A 143 -4.06 31.48 10.17
N ALA A 144 -3.22 30.59 10.70
CA ALA A 144 -1.91 30.93 11.29
C ALA A 144 -0.91 31.49 10.24
N ILE A 145 -1.11 31.19 8.96
CA ILE A 145 -0.31 31.72 7.85
C ILE A 145 -1.08 32.75 7.00
N GLY A 146 -2.26 33.18 7.48
CA GLY A 146 -3.12 34.10 6.75
C GLY A 146 -3.71 33.49 5.47
N ARG A 147 -4.23 34.35 4.58
CA ARG A 147 -4.80 33.91 3.32
C ARG A 147 -3.75 33.31 2.40
N VAL A 148 -3.93 32.04 2.02
CA VAL A 148 -3.04 31.35 1.09
C VAL A 148 -3.22 31.92 -0.32
N SER A 149 -2.18 32.50 -0.88
CA SER A 149 -2.15 33.07 -2.24
C SER A 149 -1.46 32.17 -3.27
N GLY A 150 -0.75 31.16 -2.81
CA GLY A 150 -0.04 30.21 -3.67
C GLY A 150 0.64 29.12 -2.89
N ALA A 151 0.96 28.01 -3.56
CA ALA A 151 1.71 26.92 -2.99
C ALA A 151 2.75 26.40 -3.97
N ARG A 152 3.94 26.03 -3.45
CA ARG A 152 4.99 25.37 -4.21
C ARG A 152 5.47 24.16 -3.42
N MET A 153 5.44 23.00 -4.06
CA MET A 153 5.95 21.76 -3.50
C MET A 153 7.02 21.16 -4.40
N ARG A 154 8.07 20.62 -3.77
CA ARG A 154 9.07 19.79 -4.43
C ARG A 154 9.05 18.42 -3.80
N SER A 155 8.84 17.38 -4.60
CA SER A 155 8.99 15.99 -4.22
C SER A 155 9.97 15.31 -5.16
N SER A 156 10.93 14.60 -4.61
CA SER A 156 11.93 13.85 -5.39
C SER A 156 12.37 12.61 -4.64
N HIS A 157 12.69 11.55 -5.38
CA HIS A 157 13.29 10.33 -4.84
C HIS A 157 14.39 9.82 -5.78
N GLY A 158 15.19 8.87 -5.31
CA GLY A 158 16.36 8.37 -6.02
C GLY A 158 16.07 7.42 -7.20
N GLY A 159 14.81 7.24 -7.59
CA GLY A 159 14.46 6.35 -8.70
C GLY A 159 14.29 4.87 -8.29
N PRO A 160 14.06 4.00 -9.27
CA PRO A 160 13.86 2.56 -9.02
C PRO A 160 15.13 1.82 -8.59
N GLU A 161 16.31 2.38 -8.84
CA GLU A 161 17.61 1.76 -8.55
C GLU A 161 17.79 1.42 -7.07
N ILE A 162 17.20 2.22 -6.17
CA ILE A 162 17.23 1.94 -4.73
C ILE A 162 16.55 0.61 -4.40
N TYR A 163 15.43 0.31 -5.06
CA TYR A 163 14.71 -0.95 -4.87
C TYR A 163 15.47 -2.14 -5.47
N TYR A 164 16.21 -1.92 -6.57
CA TYR A 164 17.02 -2.94 -7.22
C TYR A 164 18.22 -3.32 -6.36
N ALA A 165 18.88 -2.34 -5.77
CA ALA A 165 20.05 -2.58 -4.92
C ALA A 165 19.72 -3.53 -3.78
N GLU A 166 18.62 -3.35 -3.07
CA GLU A 166 18.24 -4.22 -1.96
C GLU A 166 17.90 -5.64 -2.39
N ILE A 167 17.17 -5.80 -3.51
CA ILE A 167 16.81 -7.12 -4.01
C ILE A 167 18.06 -7.88 -4.44
N ARG A 168 18.99 -7.19 -5.09
CA ARG A 168 20.29 -7.75 -5.43
C ARG A 168 21.10 -8.11 -4.19
N ASP A 169 21.17 -7.22 -3.23
CA ASP A 169 22.05 -7.35 -2.07
C ASP A 169 21.54 -8.40 -1.07
N ILE A 170 20.21 -8.55 -0.93
CA ILE A 170 19.62 -9.53 -0.02
C ILE A 170 19.43 -10.89 -0.69
N PHE A 171 19.00 -10.93 -1.96
CA PHE A 171 18.60 -12.16 -2.63
C PHE A 171 19.51 -12.58 -3.79
N GLY A 172 20.52 -11.76 -4.15
CA GLY A 172 21.40 -12.02 -5.30
C GLY A 172 20.67 -12.00 -6.66
N GLU A 173 19.47 -11.40 -6.72
CA GLU A 173 18.64 -11.41 -7.89
C GLU A 173 18.92 -10.23 -8.83
N SER A 174 18.80 -10.47 -10.15
CA SER A 174 18.87 -9.42 -11.16
C SER A 174 17.67 -8.46 -11.04
N GLY A 175 17.91 -7.16 -11.21
CA GLY A 175 16.86 -6.15 -11.31
C GLY A 175 15.95 -6.31 -12.53
N ASP A 176 16.39 -7.08 -13.55
CA ASP A 176 15.67 -7.29 -14.80
C ASP A 176 14.35 -8.06 -14.61
N ASP A 177 14.27 -8.86 -13.56
CA ASP A 177 13.07 -9.62 -13.17
C ASP A 177 12.03 -8.81 -12.41
N LEU A 178 12.30 -7.56 -12.09
CA LEU A 178 11.33 -6.72 -11.42
C LEU A 178 10.29 -6.21 -12.42
N TRP A 179 9.04 -6.27 -12.03
CA TRP A 179 7.94 -5.90 -12.93
C TRP A 179 8.03 -4.44 -13.44
N PHE A 180 8.73 -3.53 -12.74
CA PHE A 180 9.00 -2.16 -13.20
C PHE A 180 10.02 -2.09 -14.33
N SER A 181 10.93 -3.07 -14.45
CA SER A 181 11.99 -3.09 -15.47
C SER A 181 11.52 -3.63 -16.80
N MET A 182 10.34 -4.24 -16.85
CA MET A 182 9.77 -4.73 -18.10
C MET A 182 9.35 -3.55 -18.99
N ARG A 183 10.06 -3.32 -20.08
CA ARG A 183 9.92 -2.16 -20.99
C ARG A 183 8.47 -1.83 -21.38
N ASN A 184 7.61 -2.82 -21.56
CA ASN A 184 6.20 -2.64 -21.97
C ASN A 184 5.28 -2.19 -20.82
N ARG A 185 5.79 -2.06 -19.57
CA ARG A 185 5.04 -1.65 -18.40
C ARG A 185 5.52 -0.30 -17.83
N GLN A 186 6.62 0.23 -18.36
CA GLN A 186 7.24 1.47 -17.85
C GLN A 186 6.40 2.72 -18.12
N GLU A 187 5.75 2.82 -19.28
CA GLU A 187 5.02 4.04 -19.64
C GLU A 187 3.86 4.33 -18.67
N SER A 188 3.10 3.31 -18.29
CA SER A 188 2.01 3.47 -17.33
C SER A 188 2.50 3.68 -15.89
N ALA A 189 3.59 3.01 -15.49
CA ALA A 189 4.12 3.11 -14.14
C ALA A 189 4.77 4.47 -13.84
N HIS A 190 5.48 5.06 -14.80
CA HIS A 190 6.08 6.38 -14.64
C HIS A 190 5.02 7.48 -14.49
N PHE A 191 3.99 7.45 -15.32
CA PHE A 191 2.90 8.42 -15.24
C PHE A 191 2.14 8.32 -13.92
N LEU A 192 1.81 7.11 -13.48
CA LEU A 192 1.09 6.87 -12.22
C LEU A 192 1.92 7.25 -10.98
N ILE A 193 3.22 6.97 -10.96
CA ILE A 193 4.10 7.42 -9.87
C ILE A 193 4.10 8.96 -9.79
N TRP A 194 4.15 9.67 -10.92
CA TRP A 194 4.10 11.13 -10.95
C TRP A 194 2.76 11.69 -10.46
N VAL A 195 1.64 11.15 -10.90
CA VAL A 195 0.30 11.58 -10.47
C VAL A 195 0.12 11.36 -8.97
N PHE A 196 0.61 10.27 -8.41
CA PHE A 196 0.51 9.99 -6.97
C PHE A 196 1.45 10.82 -6.11
N MET A 197 2.60 11.25 -6.63
CA MET A 197 3.42 12.25 -5.93
C MET A 197 2.74 13.62 -5.89
N LEU A 198 1.80 13.89 -6.79
CA LEU A 198 0.99 15.11 -6.80
C LEU A 198 -0.29 14.98 -5.94
N SER A 199 -0.69 13.79 -5.49
CA SER A 199 -1.91 13.60 -4.71
C SER A 199 -1.95 14.42 -3.40
N PRO A 200 -0.85 14.62 -2.66
CA PRO A 200 -0.81 15.57 -1.55
C PRO A 200 -1.08 17.02 -1.98
N VAL A 201 -0.65 17.39 -3.20
CA VAL A 201 -0.89 18.72 -3.78
C VAL A 201 -2.36 18.89 -4.17
N LEU A 202 -2.98 17.86 -4.75
CA LEU A 202 -4.41 17.86 -5.10
C LEU A 202 -5.29 17.95 -3.84
N LEU A 203 -4.90 17.27 -2.75
CA LEU A 203 -5.60 17.39 -1.48
C LEU A 203 -5.41 18.79 -0.85
N LEU A 204 -4.22 19.37 -0.97
CA LEU A 204 -3.97 20.75 -0.56
C LEU A 204 -4.81 21.73 -1.38
N CYS A 205 -4.91 21.53 -2.69
CA CYS A 205 -5.76 22.32 -3.57
C CYS A 205 -7.25 22.17 -3.24
N SER A 206 -7.74 20.99 -2.88
CA SER A 206 -9.13 20.79 -2.47
C SER A 206 -9.46 21.48 -1.13
N VAL A 207 -8.49 21.63 -0.25
CA VAL A 207 -8.63 22.42 0.99
C VAL A 207 -8.64 23.92 0.69
N LEU A 208 -7.84 24.36 -0.30
CA LEU A 208 -7.75 25.77 -0.71
C LEU A 208 -8.95 26.24 -1.53
N SER A 209 -9.66 25.34 -2.23
CA SER A 209 -10.86 25.65 -2.99
C SER A 209 -12.13 25.74 -2.14
N ASN A 210 -12.09 25.25 -0.91
CA ASN A 210 -13.19 25.28 0.07
C ASN A 210 -12.98 26.29 1.21
N ALA A 211 -11.92 27.08 1.15
CA ALA A 211 -11.62 28.19 2.05
C ALA A 211 -11.79 29.55 1.33
#